data_08b3d76083043059a86c60b57fa25730
#
_entry.id   08b3d76083043059a86c60b57fa25730
#
_cell.length_a   1.000
_cell.length_b   1.000
_cell.length_c   1.000
_cell.angle_alpha   90.00
_cell.angle_beta   90.00
_cell.angle_gamma   90.00
#
_symmetry.space_group_name_H-M   'P 1'
#
loop_
_entity.id
_entity.type
_entity.pdbx_description
1 polymer ?
#
loop_
_entity_poly.entity_id
_entity_poly.type
_entity_poly.pdbx_seq_one_letter_code
_entity_poly.pdbx_strand_id
1 'polypeptide(L)'
;RRQRQMCIRDRGEKNARLNRIILLVLSITLHNIPEGLAVGVAFGALKNGGYTPEALMGAVTVAVGIGLQNFPEGAAVSLPLRREGCSRRKSFFIGQASGFVEPIAGVLGALLAVYIEAVLPFALSFAAGAMILVAVHELIPECQRNQKAQPYAATMGIVTGFALMMLLDVMLG
;
A
#
# COMPACT_ATOMS: atom_id res chain seq x y z
N ARG A 1 31.54 31.55 0.12
CA ARG A 1 30.07 31.73 0.16
C ARG A 1 29.35 30.77 -0.79
N ARG A 2 29.76 30.60 -2.07
CA ARG A 2 29.12 29.71 -3.07
C ARG A 2 29.10 28.23 -2.63
N GLN A 3 30.19 27.66 -2.11
CA GLN A 3 30.26 26.30 -1.62
C GLN A 3 29.36 26.05 -0.41
N ARG A 4 29.23 26.99 0.51
CA ARG A 4 28.37 26.89 1.68
C ARG A 4 26.87 26.88 1.30
N GLN A 5 26.49 27.68 0.31
CA GLN A 5 25.14 27.71 -0.23
C GLN A 5 24.80 26.41 -0.98
N MET A 6 25.77 25.83 -1.70
CA MET A 6 25.62 24.55 -2.39
C MET A 6 25.42 23.39 -1.39
N CYS A 7 26.23 23.31 -0.34
CA CYS A 7 26.07 22.31 0.70
C CYS A 7 24.75 22.42 1.48
N ILE A 8 24.23 23.64 1.71
CA ILE A 8 22.94 23.85 2.39
C ILE A 8 21.81 23.40 1.49
N ARG A 9 21.86 23.71 0.18
CA ARG A 9 20.87 23.29 -0.82
C ARG A 9 20.84 21.77 -0.97
N ASP A 10 22.01 21.13 -1.10
CA ASP A 10 22.11 19.66 -1.21
C ASP A 10 21.60 18.94 0.04
N ARG A 11 21.81 19.52 1.23
CA ARG A 11 21.29 18.98 2.48
C ARG A 11 19.78 19.14 2.59
N GLY A 12 19.24 20.27 2.15
CA GLY A 12 17.80 20.52 2.08
C GLY A 12 17.08 19.56 1.12
N GLU A 13 17.64 19.32 -0.05
CA GLU A 13 17.10 18.37 -1.03
C GLU A 13 17.14 16.92 -0.52
N LYS A 14 18.23 16.50 0.15
CA LYS A 14 18.33 15.17 0.78
C LYS A 14 17.29 14.97 1.88
N ASN A 15 17.08 15.97 2.72
CA ASN A 15 16.08 15.89 3.80
C ASN A 15 14.65 15.84 3.22
N ALA A 16 14.35 16.62 2.18
CA ALA A 16 13.05 16.59 1.52
C ALA A 16 12.77 15.22 0.87
N ARG A 17 13.78 14.61 0.24
CA ARG A 17 13.67 13.26 -0.33
C ARG A 17 13.45 12.19 0.75
N LEU A 18 14.20 12.27 1.85
CA LEU A 18 14.05 11.33 2.96
C LEU A 18 12.66 11.43 3.60
N ASN A 19 12.16 12.64 3.83
CA ASN A 19 10.83 12.86 4.38
C ASN A 19 9.74 12.28 3.47
N ARG A 20 9.87 12.44 2.15
CA ARG A 20 8.96 11.88 1.16
C ARG A 20 8.92 10.35 1.21
N ILE A 21 10.08 9.69 1.29
CA ILE A 21 10.18 8.23 1.44
C ILE A 21 9.54 7.76 2.75
N ILE A 22 9.81 8.46 3.85
CA ILE A 22 9.23 8.12 5.16
C ILE A 22 7.71 8.23 5.11
N LEU A 23 7.18 9.30 4.53
CA LEU A 23 5.73 9.49 4.37
C LEU A 23 5.11 8.40 3.51
N LEU A 24 5.75 8.04 2.39
CA LEU A 24 5.29 6.95 1.52
C LEU A 24 5.23 5.61 2.28
N VAL A 25 6.32 5.21 2.93
CA VAL A 25 6.39 3.97 3.70
C VAL A 25 5.37 3.96 4.83
N LEU A 26 5.26 5.06 5.59
CA LEU A 26 4.32 5.18 6.69
C LEU A 26 2.87 5.11 6.22
N SER A 27 2.52 5.80 5.14
CA SER A 27 1.16 5.80 4.58
C SER A 27 0.74 4.41 4.12
N ILE A 28 1.62 3.68 3.41
CA ILE A 28 1.34 2.31 2.97
C ILE A 28 1.26 1.37 4.18
N THR A 29 2.14 1.51 5.16
CA THR A 29 2.06 0.71 6.39
C THR A 29 0.74 0.93 7.15
N LEU A 30 0.29 2.19 7.25
CA LEU A 30 -1.00 2.52 7.90
C LEU A 30 -2.21 2.00 7.10
N HIS A 31 -2.13 2.00 5.77
CA HIS A 31 -3.15 1.43 4.90
C HIS A 31 -3.29 -0.08 5.09
N ASN A 32 -2.20 -0.80 5.23
CA ASN A 32 -2.18 -2.25 5.38
C ASN A 32 -2.81 -2.73 6.72
N ILE A 33 -2.92 -1.85 7.73
CA ILE A 33 -3.57 -2.22 9.00
C ILE A 33 -5.07 -2.53 8.81
N PRO A 34 -5.90 -1.65 8.22
CA PRO A 34 -7.31 -1.95 7.94
C PRO A 34 -7.53 -3.15 7.03
N GLU A 35 -6.64 -3.39 6.07
CA GLU A 35 -6.71 -4.56 5.18
C GLU A 35 -6.47 -5.87 5.95
N GLY A 36 -5.44 -5.90 6.78
CA GLY A 36 -5.23 -7.03 7.67
C GLY A 36 -6.41 -7.25 8.62
N LEU A 37 -6.97 -6.19 9.20
CA LEU A 37 -8.19 -6.27 10.03
C LEU A 37 -9.36 -6.83 9.24
N ALA A 38 -9.56 -6.43 7.97
CA ALA A 38 -10.64 -6.93 7.12
C ALA A 38 -10.54 -8.45 6.89
N VAL A 39 -9.33 -8.93 6.54
CA VAL A 39 -9.08 -10.39 6.45
C VAL A 39 -9.38 -11.08 7.77
N GLY A 40 -8.88 -10.52 8.87
CA GLY A 40 -9.09 -11.08 10.20
C GLY A 40 -10.56 -11.16 10.59
N VAL A 41 -11.33 -10.10 10.35
CA VAL A 41 -12.77 -10.06 10.61
C VAL A 41 -13.51 -11.10 9.77
N ALA A 42 -13.17 -11.24 8.47
CA ALA A 42 -13.78 -12.22 7.60
C ALA A 42 -13.61 -13.66 8.13
N PHE A 43 -12.42 -14.03 8.60
CA PHE A 43 -12.19 -15.33 9.24
C PHE A 43 -12.78 -15.44 10.66
N GLY A 44 -12.74 -14.35 11.44
CA GLY A 44 -13.32 -14.30 12.79
C GLY A 44 -14.84 -14.46 12.79
N ALA A 45 -15.53 -13.96 11.77
CA ALA A 45 -16.97 -14.13 11.59
C ALA A 45 -17.40 -15.59 11.45
N LEU A 46 -16.53 -16.46 10.89
CA LEU A 46 -16.81 -17.91 10.78
C LEU A 46 -17.00 -18.58 12.14
N LYS A 47 -16.34 -18.07 13.18
CA LYS A 47 -16.48 -18.61 14.54
C LYS A 47 -17.82 -18.25 15.16
N ASN A 48 -18.36 -17.08 14.87
CA ASN A 48 -19.57 -16.54 15.49
C ASN A 48 -20.84 -16.83 14.68
N GLY A 49 -20.76 -16.83 13.36
CA GLY A 49 -21.89 -17.04 12.43
C GLY A 49 -22.12 -18.50 12.01
N GLY A 50 -21.27 -19.41 12.44
CA GLY A 50 -21.27 -20.80 11.99
C GLY A 50 -20.38 -21.03 10.77
N TYR A 51 -19.73 -22.17 10.75
CA TYR A 51 -18.87 -22.59 9.66
C TYR A 51 -19.71 -23.13 8.51
N THR A 52 -19.77 -22.39 7.40
CA THR A 52 -20.31 -22.89 6.13
C THR A 52 -19.24 -22.82 5.04
N PRO A 53 -19.26 -23.73 4.05
CA PRO A 53 -18.31 -23.70 2.94
C PRO A 53 -18.32 -22.36 2.18
N GLU A 54 -19.50 -21.75 2.02
CA GLU A 54 -19.69 -20.47 1.33
C GLU A 54 -19.03 -19.32 2.11
N ALA A 55 -19.23 -19.26 3.43
CA ALA A 55 -18.63 -18.26 4.29
C ALA A 55 -17.09 -18.40 4.33
N LEU A 56 -16.57 -19.64 4.38
CA LEU A 56 -15.15 -19.88 4.26
C LEU A 56 -14.61 -19.42 2.91
N MET A 57 -15.30 -19.75 1.81
CA MET A 57 -14.88 -19.31 0.47
C MET A 57 -14.83 -17.80 0.38
N GLY A 58 -15.83 -17.08 0.92
CA GLY A 58 -15.81 -15.62 1.00
C GLY A 58 -14.59 -15.07 1.73
N ALA A 59 -14.27 -15.61 2.91
CA ALA A 59 -13.09 -15.19 3.67
C ALA A 59 -11.78 -15.48 2.91
N VAL A 60 -11.68 -16.63 2.25
CA VAL A 60 -10.52 -16.98 1.41
C VAL A 60 -10.41 -16.04 0.21
N THR A 61 -11.52 -15.69 -0.44
CA THR A 61 -11.53 -14.76 -1.58
C THR A 61 -11.01 -13.39 -1.18
N VAL A 62 -11.46 -12.86 -0.03
CA VAL A 62 -10.94 -11.58 0.52
C VAL A 62 -9.44 -11.68 0.77
N ALA A 63 -8.97 -12.75 1.42
CA ALA A 63 -7.55 -12.94 1.70
C ALA A 63 -6.70 -13.05 0.43
N VAL A 64 -7.19 -13.74 -0.60
CA VAL A 64 -6.50 -13.87 -1.88
C VAL A 64 -6.49 -12.54 -2.62
N GLY A 65 -7.60 -11.81 -2.64
CA GLY A 65 -7.70 -10.49 -3.27
C GLY A 65 -6.69 -9.51 -2.67
N ILE A 66 -6.67 -9.37 -1.35
CA ILE A 66 -5.72 -8.51 -0.63
C ILE A 66 -4.27 -9.00 -0.84
N GLY A 67 -4.02 -10.31 -0.80
CA GLY A 67 -2.69 -10.87 -1.06
C GLY A 67 -2.15 -10.56 -2.46
N LEU A 68 -3.01 -10.55 -3.49
CA LEU A 68 -2.62 -10.16 -4.86
C LEU A 68 -2.33 -8.66 -4.98
N GLN A 69 -3.11 -7.83 -4.30
CA GLN A 69 -2.97 -6.37 -4.25
C GLN A 69 -1.67 -5.95 -3.55
N ASN A 70 -1.21 -6.69 -2.55
CA ASN A 70 0.03 -6.43 -1.82
C ASN A 70 1.29 -6.47 -2.69
N PHE A 71 1.28 -7.22 -3.79
CA PHE A 71 2.43 -7.25 -4.69
C PHE A 71 2.70 -5.88 -5.36
N PRO A 72 1.73 -5.22 -6.03
CA PRO A 72 1.94 -3.86 -6.54
C PRO A 72 2.21 -2.83 -5.42
N GLU A 73 1.65 -2.98 -4.24
CA GLU A 73 1.91 -2.07 -3.11
C GLU A 73 3.34 -2.18 -2.60
N GLY A 74 3.88 -3.38 -2.43
CA GLY A 74 5.28 -3.59 -2.10
C GLY A 74 6.22 -3.01 -3.17
N ALA A 75 5.83 -3.08 -4.45
CA ALA A 75 6.56 -2.45 -5.55
C ALA A 75 6.50 -0.92 -5.47
N ALA A 76 5.36 -0.34 -5.08
CA ALA A 76 5.19 1.11 -4.90
C ALA A 76 6.11 1.68 -3.80
N VAL A 77 6.48 0.89 -2.80
CA VAL A 77 7.51 1.23 -1.80
C VAL A 77 8.92 0.99 -2.34
N SER A 78 9.15 -0.19 -2.91
CA SER A 78 10.50 -0.65 -3.27
C SER A 78 11.12 0.12 -4.43
N LEU A 79 10.33 0.52 -5.44
CA LEU A 79 10.82 1.20 -6.62
C LEU A 79 11.31 2.63 -6.34
N PRO A 80 10.58 3.49 -5.62
CA PRO A 80 11.09 4.80 -5.22
C PRO A 80 12.36 4.70 -4.37
N LEU A 81 12.42 3.79 -3.39
CA LEU A 81 13.64 3.54 -2.61
C LEU A 81 14.83 3.18 -3.48
N ARG A 82 14.60 2.37 -4.51
CA ARG A 82 15.65 2.00 -5.46
C ARG A 82 16.12 3.19 -6.29
N ARG A 83 15.22 4.07 -6.72
CA ARG A 83 15.56 5.31 -7.44
C ARG A 83 16.39 6.26 -6.60
N GLU A 84 16.15 6.31 -5.30
CA GLU A 84 16.93 7.13 -4.34
C GLU A 84 18.29 6.51 -3.96
N GLY A 85 18.70 5.44 -4.64
CA GLY A 85 20.04 4.85 -4.50
C GLY A 85 20.15 3.74 -3.44
N CYS A 86 19.06 3.30 -2.83
CA CYS A 86 19.08 2.13 -1.96
C CYS A 86 19.46 0.87 -2.75
N SER A 87 20.16 -0.07 -2.11
CA SER A 87 20.46 -1.35 -2.73
C SER A 87 19.18 -2.14 -3.02
N ARG A 88 19.20 -3.04 -4.02
CA ARG A 88 18.04 -3.89 -4.38
C ARG A 88 17.50 -4.66 -3.17
N ARG A 89 18.40 -5.28 -2.40
CA ARG A 89 18.01 -6.04 -1.19
C ARG A 89 17.34 -5.15 -0.15
N LYS A 90 17.93 -3.98 0.15
CA LYS A 90 17.37 -3.05 1.13
C LYS A 90 16.00 -2.53 0.70
N SER A 91 15.83 -2.13 -0.56
CA SER A 91 14.55 -1.67 -1.10
C SER A 91 13.47 -2.75 -1.02
N PHE A 92 13.82 -3.98 -1.38
CA PHE A 92 12.91 -5.12 -1.29
C PHE A 92 12.47 -5.40 0.16
N PHE A 93 13.43 -5.50 1.09
CA PHE A 93 13.09 -5.78 2.50
C PHE A 93 12.26 -4.66 3.16
N ILE A 94 12.49 -3.40 2.81
CA ILE A 94 11.66 -2.30 3.32
C ILE A 94 10.24 -2.39 2.74
N GLY A 95 10.09 -2.70 1.45
CA GLY A 95 8.79 -2.93 0.82
C GLY A 95 8.04 -4.11 1.46
N GLN A 96 8.74 -5.21 1.75
CA GLN A 96 8.14 -6.35 2.46
C GLN A 96 7.78 -6.00 3.92
N ALA A 97 8.63 -5.22 4.58
CA ALA A 97 8.41 -4.82 5.98
C ALA A 97 7.14 -3.96 6.15
N SER A 98 6.77 -3.15 5.15
CA SER A 98 5.52 -2.37 5.20
C SER A 98 4.26 -3.24 5.23
N GLY A 99 4.29 -4.44 4.64
CA GLY A 99 3.20 -5.41 4.68
C GLY A 99 3.16 -6.27 5.96
N PHE A 100 4.21 -6.25 6.79
CA PHE A 100 4.26 -7.12 7.98
C PHE A 100 3.22 -6.79 9.06
N VAL A 101 2.61 -5.60 8.98
CA VAL A 101 1.51 -5.21 9.89
C VAL A 101 0.21 -5.95 9.58
N GLU A 102 0.01 -6.43 8.34
CA GLU A 102 -1.22 -7.12 7.95
C GLU A 102 -1.44 -8.43 8.68
N PRO A 103 -0.49 -9.38 8.74
CA PRO A 103 -0.67 -10.60 9.52
C PRO A 103 -0.96 -10.31 10.98
N ILE A 104 -0.32 -9.29 11.57
CA ILE A 104 -0.56 -8.89 12.97
C ILE A 104 -1.98 -8.33 13.12
N ALA A 105 -2.37 -7.41 12.24
CA ALA A 105 -3.72 -6.85 12.21
C ALA A 105 -4.77 -7.94 11.92
N GLY A 106 -4.47 -8.91 11.04
CA GLY A 106 -5.32 -10.05 10.75
C GLY A 106 -5.61 -10.91 11.97
N VAL A 107 -4.60 -11.24 12.77
CA VAL A 107 -4.79 -11.95 14.03
C VAL A 107 -5.66 -11.14 15.00
N LEU A 108 -5.41 -9.85 15.15
CA LEU A 108 -6.22 -8.96 16.00
C LEU A 108 -7.65 -8.86 15.46
N GLY A 109 -7.84 -8.74 14.16
CA GLY A 109 -9.13 -8.73 13.49
C GLY A 109 -9.94 -10.00 13.77
N ALA A 110 -9.31 -11.18 13.66
CA ALA A 110 -9.95 -12.45 13.93
C ALA A 110 -10.35 -12.65 15.42
N LEU A 111 -9.49 -12.18 16.34
CA LEU A 111 -9.74 -12.29 17.78
C LEU A 111 -10.82 -11.30 18.26
N LEU A 112 -10.88 -10.12 17.68
CA LEU A 112 -11.73 -9.01 18.10
C LEU A 112 -12.83 -8.68 17.07
N ALA A 113 -13.21 -9.64 16.21
CA ALA A 113 -14.10 -9.43 15.07
C ALA A 113 -15.38 -8.66 15.43
N VAL A 114 -16.06 -9.03 16.53
CA VAL A 114 -17.30 -8.39 16.97
C VAL A 114 -17.16 -6.90 17.26
N TYR A 115 -15.99 -6.46 17.76
CA TYR A 115 -15.73 -5.04 18.08
C TYR A 115 -15.21 -4.29 16.87
N ILE A 116 -14.39 -4.92 16.04
CA ILE A 116 -13.72 -4.31 14.90
C ILE A 116 -14.68 -4.13 13.74
N GLU A 117 -15.65 -5.03 13.55
CA GLU A 117 -16.64 -4.96 12.47
C GLU A 117 -17.36 -3.59 12.42
N ALA A 118 -17.71 -3.02 13.57
CA ALA A 118 -18.36 -1.72 13.64
C ALA A 118 -17.47 -0.54 13.23
N VAL A 119 -16.15 -0.64 13.42
CA VAL A 119 -15.16 0.41 13.13
C VAL A 119 -14.53 0.24 11.75
N LEU A 120 -14.59 -0.98 11.20
CA LEU A 120 -13.91 -1.35 9.95
C LEU A 120 -14.25 -0.44 8.76
N PRO A 121 -15.53 -0.05 8.49
CA PRO A 121 -15.85 0.86 7.39
C PRO A 121 -15.13 2.21 7.48
N PHE A 122 -15.00 2.76 8.68
CA PHE A 122 -14.27 4.01 8.91
C PHE A 122 -12.77 3.83 8.70
N ALA A 123 -12.21 2.74 9.19
CA ALA A 123 -10.79 2.43 9.02
C ALA A 123 -10.43 2.22 7.54
N LEU A 124 -11.25 1.48 6.78
CA LEU A 124 -11.07 1.28 5.34
C LEU A 124 -11.23 2.58 4.56
N SER A 125 -12.23 3.43 4.91
CA SER A 125 -12.41 4.73 4.27
C SER A 125 -11.23 5.67 4.51
N PHE A 126 -10.67 5.67 5.72
CA PHE A 126 -9.46 6.43 6.05
C PHE A 126 -8.26 5.92 5.25
N ALA A 127 -8.07 4.61 5.18
CA ALA A 127 -7.01 3.98 4.42
C ALA A 127 -7.10 4.32 2.93
N ALA A 128 -8.30 4.22 2.34
CA ALA A 128 -8.54 4.60 0.94
C ALA A 128 -8.19 6.08 0.68
N GLY A 129 -8.58 6.99 1.57
CA GLY A 129 -8.20 8.41 1.50
C GLY A 129 -6.68 8.62 1.55
N ALA A 130 -5.97 7.91 2.43
CA ALA A 130 -4.52 7.97 2.53
C ALA A 130 -3.84 7.47 1.24
N MET A 131 -4.33 6.39 0.63
CA MET A 131 -3.80 5.86 -0.63
C MET A 131 -4.04 6.82 -1.81
N ILE A 132 -5.22 7.43 -1.91
CA ILE A 132 -5.49 8.45 -2.93
C ILE A 132 -4.53 9.63 -2.77
N LEU A 133 -4.30 10.10 -1.55
CA LEU A 133 -3.36 11.18 -1.27
C LEU A 133 -1.95 10.82 -1.74
N VAL A 134 -1.45 9.64 -1.40
CA VAL A 134 -0.12 9.15 -1.82
C VAL A 134 -0.03 9.00 -3.33
N ALA A 135 -1.05 8.40 -3.96
CA ALA A 135 -1.07 8.22 -5.40
C ALA A 135 -1.01 9.55 -6.14
N VAL A 136 -1.84 10.51 -5.74
CA VAL A 136 -1.96 11.82 -6.43
C VAL A 136 -0.80 12.75 -6.10
N HIS A 137 -0.33 12.77 -4.85
CA HIS A 137 0.70 13.71 -4.40
C HIS A 137 2.13 13.23 -4.63
N GLU A 138 2.37 11.93 -4.56
CA GLU A 138 3.72 11.37 -4.64
C GLU A 138 3.94 10.51 -5.90
N LEU A 139 3.12 9.47 -6.12
CA LEU A 139 3.42 8.46 -7.14
C LEU A 139 3.18 8.95 -8.56
N ILE A 140 2.04 9.57 -8.84
CA ILE A 140 1.71 10.07 -10.19
C ILE A 140 2.69 11.16 -10.64
N PRO A 141 3.00 12.21 -9.84
CA PRO A 141 4.00 13.20 -10.22
C PRO A 141 5.39 12.60 -10.43
N GLU A 142 5.79 11.64 -9.60
CA GLU A 142 7.10 10.99 -9.75
C GLU A 142 7.19 10.16 -11.04
N CYS A 143 6.12 9.45 -11.40
CA CYS A 143 6.06 8.71 -12.67
C CYS A 143 6.12 9.63 -13.89
N GLN A 144 5.59 10.86 -13.79
CA GLN A 144 5.54 11.82 -14.89
C GLN A 144 6.79 12.68 -15.02
N ARG A 145 7.71 12.69 -14.07
CA ARG A 145 8.93 13.53 -14.10
C ARG A 145 9.84 13.29 -15.30
N ASN A 146 9.81 12.14 -15.93
CA ASN A 146 10.74 11.74 -16.99
C ASN A 146 10.09 11.60 -18.38
N GLN A 147 9.01 12.32 -18.64
CA GLN A 147 8.21 12.23 -19.90
C GLN A 147 8.93 12.65 -21.17
N LYS A 148 10.10 13.30 -21.09
CA LYS A 148 10.83 13.76 -22.29
C LYS A 148 11.24 12.63 -23.23
N ALA A 149 11.46 11.41 -22.71
CA ALA A 149 11.86 10.26 -23.51
C ALA A 149 10.68 9.40 -23.99
N GLN A 150 9.60 9.33 -23.20
CA GLN A 150 8.41 8.51 -23.48
C GLN A 150 7.15 9.18 -22.89
N PRO A 151 6.54 10.13 -23.61
CA PRO A 151 5.50 11.01 -23.04
C PRO A 151 4.22 10.29 -22.59
N TYR A 152 3.92 9.13 -23.15
CA TYR A 152 2.69 8.38 -22.82
C TYR A 152 2.91 7.13 -21.95
N ALA A 153 4.15 6.70 -21.75
CA ALA A 153 4.41 5.43 -21.04
C ALA A 153 3.89 5.43 -19.59
N ALA A 154 4.07 6.54 -18.87
CA ALA A 154 3.58 6.67 -17.50
C ALA A 154 2.05 6.68 -17.45
N THR A 155 1.41 7.43 -18.32
CA THR A 155 -0.06 7.51 -18.42
C THR A 155 -0.67 6.15 -18.79
N MET A 156 -0.10 5.47 -19.79
CA MET A 156 -0.55 4.13 -20.18
C MET A 156 -0.34 3.11 -19.06
N GLY A 157 0.79 3.20 -18.34
CA GLY A 157 1.04 2.37 -17.17
C GLY A 157 0.01 2.57 -16.05
N ILE A 158 -0.35 3.82 -15.75
CA ILE A 158 -1.37 4.14 -14.74
C ILE A 158 -2.74 3.60 -15.15
N VAL A 159 -3.17 3.86 -16.39
CA VAL A 159 -4.48 3.40 -16.90
C VAL A 159 -4.56 1.87 -16.93
N THR A 160 -3.50 1.22 -17.44
CA THR A 160 -3.46 -0.25 -17.51
C THR A 160 -3.43 -0.88 -16.12
N GLY A 161 -2.64 -0.32 -15.20
CA GLY A 161 -2.58 -0.77 -13.81
C GLY A 161 -3.91 -0.63 -13.10
N PHE A 162 -4.58 0.51 -13.26
CA PHE A 162 -5.92 0.74 -12.71
C PHE A 162 -6.94 -0.27 -13.27
N ALA A 163 -6.97 -0.46 -14.60
CA ALA A 163 -7.89 -1.39 -15.25
C ALA A 163 -7.65 -2.84 -14.79
N LEU A 164 -6.38 -3.25 -14.64
CA LEU A 164 -6.03 -4.58 -14.17
C LEU A 164 -6.47 -4.79 -12.71
N MET A 165 -6.19 -3.82 -11.82
CA MET A 165 -6.60 -3.93 -10.41
C MET A 165 -8.12 -3.94 -10.27
N MET A 166 -8.84 -3.09 -11.02
CA MET A 166 -10.29 -3.09 -11.02
C MET A 166 -10.88 -4.41 -11.54
N LEU A 167 -10.24 -5.02 -12.56
CA LEU A 167 -10.65 -6.34 -13.06
C LEU A 167 -10.48 -7.42 -11.98
N LEU A 168 -9.35 -7.42 -11.27
CA LEU A 168 -9.09 -8.35 -10.18
C LEU A 168 -10.08 -8.18 -9.03
N ASP A 169 -10.39 -6.93 -8.66
CA ASP A 169 -11.36 -6.59 -7.62
C ASP A 169 -12.76 -7.13 -7.97
N VAL A 170 -13.23 -6.88 -9.19
CA VAL A 170 -14.55 -7.37 -9.66
C VAL A 170 -14.60 -8.91 -9.80
N MET A 171 -13.47 -9.55 -10.14
CA MET A 171 -13.42 -11.02 -10.29
C MET A 171 -13.28 -11.77 -8.98
N LEU A 172 -12.68 -11.15 -7.98
CA LEU A 172 -12.36 -11.75 -6.68
C LEU A 172 -13.22 -11.19 -5.53
N GLY A 173 -13.86 -10.05 -5.67
CA GLY A 173 -14.78 -9.43 -4.71
C GLY A 173 -16.20 -9.78 -5.02
#